data_7ffae4496f31a4716a4ae9552a8b8186
#
_entry.id   7ffae4496f31a4716a4ae9552a8b8186
#
_cell.length_a   1.000
_cell.length_b   1.000
_cell.length_c   1.000
_cell.angle_alpha   90.00
_cell.angle_beta   90.00
_cell.angle_gamma   90.00
#
_symmetry.space_group_name_H-M   'P 1'
#
loop_
_entity.id
_entity.type
_entity.pdbx_description
1 polymer ?
#
loop_
_entity_poly.entity_id
_entity_poly.type
_entity_poly.pdbx_seq_one_letter_code
_entity_poly.pdbx_strand_id
1 'polypeptide(L)'
;MADSRLDYANEYPVEITGPDISPYKKGNTGINYIHTFDSKKAGPHVLVSAVVHGNEPCGAIAIDWFMKQSQRPMQGKLSFAFMNVEAYLAFDPKNPNRTRWVEEDFNRLWGPGVLQDSGRKKTCEFVRANEVLPIVAEADLLLDIHSMQKPCVPLMMAGMVDKGRELAKAVGMNMSTITDSGHKEGMRMRDFNGFSDPSSKKNALLVECGQHWEKSSEEVAIETLIRFIRNSGIMQDDFGLEYLSQSKNKEQMRFFKVGMAVTIKTDQFVFSKDWQGFDHLAKGTLIGNDGDEPILAPYEPTVLIMPTKRLFPGLTAVRLAYPL
;
A
#
# COMPACT_ATOMS: atom_id res chain seq x y z
N MET A 1 -14.56 -11.36 -18.53
CA MET A 1 -15.23 -12.02 -17.39
C MET A 1 -14.60 -11.47 -16.15
N ALA A 2 -15.38 -11.15 -15.12
CA ALA A 2 -14.85 -10.68 -13.85
C ALA A 2 -13.93 -11.75 -13.24
N ASP A 3 -12.86 -11.32 -12.56
CA ASP A 3 -11.90 -12.22 -11.92
C ASP A 3 -12.58 -12.91 -10.72
N SER A 4 -12.75 -14.22 -10.79
CA SER A 4 -13.40 -14.99 -9.72
C SER A 4 -12.67 -14.90 -8.37
N ARG A 5 -11.39 -14.53 -8.37
CA ARG A 5 -10.59 -14.30 -7.15
C ARG A 5 -11.05 -13.09 -6.34
N LEU A 6 -11.92 -12.24 -6.91
CA LEU A 6 -12.53 -11.09 -6.26
C LEU A 6 -13.98 -11.36 -5.82
N ASP A 7 -14.54 -12.53 -6.18
CA ASP A 7 -15.92 -12.88 -5.89
C ASP A 7 -16.05 -13.64 -4.56
N TYR A 8 -15.78 -12.93 -3.46
CA TYR A 8 -15.97 -13.43 -2.10
C TYR A 8 -16.81 -12.46 -1.28
N ALA A 9 -17.57 -13.03 -0.34
CA ALA A 9 -18.50 -12.26 0.47
C ALA A 9 -17.79 -11.15 1.26
N ASN A 10 -18.42 -9.99 1.33
CA ASN A 10 -18.00 -8.94 2.25
C ASN A 10 -18.59 -9.23 3.63
N GLU A 11 -17.73 -9.26 4.65
CA GLU A 11 -18.09 -9.49 6.05
C GLU A 11 -17.97 -8.22 6.91
N TYR A 12 -17.48 -7.12 6.34
CA TYR A 12 -17.19 -5.90 7.08
C TYR A 12 -18.07 -4.74 6.60
N PRO A 13 -18.55 -3.89 7.51
CA PRO A 13 -19.32 -2.71 7.12
C PRO A 13 -18.46 -1.73 6.30
N VAL A 14 -19.07 -1.07 5.34
CA VAL A 14 -18.45 0.04 4.60
C VAL A 14 -18.81 1.32 5.34
N GLU A 15 -17.90 1.81 6.20
CA GLU A 15 -18.13 2.98 7.07
C GLU A 15 -17.67 4.30 6.42
N ILE A 16 -16.73 4.21 5.44
CA ILE A 16 -16.20 5.39 4.76
C ILE A 16 -16.64 5.42 3.30
N THR A 17 -16.84 6.64 2.82
CA THR A 17 -17.16 6.88 1.40
C THR A 17 -15.99 7.59 0.73
N GLY A 18 -15.48 7.01 -0.35
CA GLY A 18 -14.44 7.64 -1.15
C GLY A 18 -14.95 8.95 -1.78
N PRO A 19 -14.10 9.98 -1.90
CA PRO A 19 -14.47 11.25 -2.51
C PRO A 19 -14.76 11.12 -4.00
N ASP A 20 -15.58 12.03 -4.55
CA ASP A 20 -15.63 12.26 -5.98
C ASP A 20 -14.29 12.84 -6.46
N ILE A 21 -13.55 12.05 -7.25
CA ILE A 21 -12.26 12.47 -7.82
C ILE A 21 -12.39 13.11 -9.21
N SER A 22 -13.60 13.26 -9.74
CA SER A 22 -13.82 13.88 -11.06
C SER A 22 -13.25 15.30 -11.20
N PRO A 23 -13.23 16.16 -10.16
CA PRO A 23 -12.57 17.45 -10.22
C PRO A 23 -11.05 17.37 -10.52
N TYR A 24 -10.43 16.23 -10.18
CA TYR A 24 -8.98 16.01 -10.37
C TYR A 24 -8.65 15.39 -11.73
N LYS A 25 -9.66 15.07 -12.57
CA LYS A 25 -9.46 14.33 -13.82
C LYS A 25 -8.45 14.98 -14.77
N LYS A 26 -8.53 16.28 -14.96
CA LYS A 26 -7.65 16.98 -15.92
C LYS A 26 -6.17 16.88 -15.52
N GLY A 27 -5.87 16.83 -14.22
CA GLY A 27 -4.49 16.97 -13.76
C GLY A 27 -3.81 18.27 -14.19
N ASN A 28 -2.50 18.35 -14.02
CA ASN A 28 -1.68 19.45 -14.53
C ASN A 28 -0.32 18.99 -15.08
N THR A 29 -0.16 17.69 -15.30
CA THR A 29 1.08 17.06 -15.77
C THR A 29 0.99 16.53 -17.20
N GLY A 30 -0.18 16.67 -17.83
CA GLY A 30 -0.51 16.00 -19.10
C GLY A 30 -1.02 14.56 -18.91
N ILE A 31 -0.99 14.03 -17.68
CA ILE A 31 -1.53 12.72 -17.30
C ILE A 31 -2.76 12.92 -16.43
N ASN A 32 -3.87 12.31 -16.82
CA ASN A 32 -5.12 12.41 -16.07
C ASN A 32 -4.95 11.94 -14.62
N TYR A 33 -5.63 12.64 -13.68
CA TYR A 33 -5.62 12.33 -12.25
C TYR A 33 -4.24 12.40 -11.57
N ILE A 34 -3.30 13.14 -12.18
CA ILE A 34 -2.01 13.46 -11.57
C ILE A 34 -1.86 14.98 -11.45
N HIS A 35 -1.60 15.43 -10.22
CA HIS A 35 -1.36 16.83 -9.91
C HIS A 35 0.03 17.01 -9.30
N THR A 36 0.81 17.92 -9.82
CA THR A 36 2.14 18.29 -9.31
C THR A 36 2.16 19.74 -8.89
N PHE A 37 2.51 19.98 -7.64
CA PHE A 37 2.83 21.30 -7.12
C PHE A 37 4.34 21.47 -7.13
N ASP A 38 4.83 22.33 -8.02
CA ASP A 38 6.25 22.60 -8.20
C ASP A 38 6.59 23.98 -7.62
N SER A 39 7.40 24.03 -6.56
CA SER A 39 7.83 25.27 -5.92
C SER A 39 8.81 26.09 -6.76
N LYS A 40 9.35 25.53 -7.84
CA LYS A 40 10.43 26.10 -8.67
C LYS A 40 11.76 26.29 -7.92
N LYS A 41 11.90 25.75 -6.73
CA LYS A 41 13.14 25.73 -5.94
C LYS A 41 13.69 24.31 -5.85
N ALA A 42 15.00 24.18 -5.70
CA ALA A 42 15.65 22.88 -5.50
C ALA A 42 15.08 22.16 -4.28
N GLY A 43 14.95 20.85 -4.37
CA GLY A 43 14.44 19.98 -3.31
C GLY A 43 13.97 18.64 -3.87
N PRO A 44 13.58 17.69 -3.02
CA PRO A 44 13.14 16.37 -3.48
C PRO A 44 11.80 16.43 -4.20
N HIS A 45 11.59 15.46 -5.09
CA HIS A 45 10.29 15.19 -5.68
C HIS A 45 9.59 14.12 -4.84
N VAL A 46 8.53 14.50 -4.16
CA VAL A 46 7.69 13.62 -3.35
C VAL A 46 6.46 13.22 -4.15
N LEU A 47 6.22 11.92 -4.26
CA LEU A 47 5.00 11.36 -4.87
C LEU A 47 4.16 10.69 -3.78
N VAL A 48 2.88 11.03 -3.70
CA VAL A 48 1.88 10.33 -2.91
C VAL A 48 0.90 9.66 -3.87
N SER A 49 0.81 8.34 -3.78
CA SER A 49 -0.10 7.52 -4.59
C SER A 49 -1.25 6.97 -3.76
N ALA A 50 -2.41 6.88 -4.38
CA ALA A 50 -3.60 6.31 -3.79
C ALA A 50 -4.39 5.51 -4.83
N VAL A 51 -5.32 4.70 -4.35
CA VAL A 51 -6.23 3.87 -5.15
C VAL A 51 -5.51 2.99 -6.17
N VAL A 52 -4.33 2.46 -5.79
CA VAL A 52 -3.66 1.38 -6.52
C VAL A 52 -4.60 0.16 -6.63
N HIS A 53 -5.40 -0.06 -5.59
CA HIS A 53 -6.58 -0.92 -5.62
C HIS A 53 -7.83 -0.06 -5.47
N GLY A 54 -8.80 -0.27 -6.36
CA GLY A 54 -9.98 0.60 -6.45
C GLY A 54 -10.90 0.55 -5.22
N ASN A 55 -10.82 -0.52 -4.42
CA ASN A 55 -11.61 -0.70 -3.22
C ASN A 55 -10.94 -0.20 -1.92
N GLU A 56 -9.86 0.58 -2.03
CA GLU A 56 -9.08 1.13 -0.92
C GLU A 56 -9.21 2.68 -0.88
N PRO A 57 -10.35 3.23 -0.41
CA PRO A 57 -10.66 4.65 -0.57
C PRO A 57 -9.87 5.59 0.36
N CYS A 58 -9.27 5.09 1.45
CA CYS A 58 -8.62 5.92 2.47
C CYS A 58 -7.53 6.84 1.89
N GLY A 59 -6.75 6.36 0.93
CA GLY A 59 -5.72 7.16 0.25
C GLY A 59 -6.32 8.28 -0.62
N ALA A 60 -7.47 8.01 -1.29
CA ALA A 60 -8.18 9.06 -2.03
C ALA A 60 -8.70 10.15 -1.09
N ILE A 61 -9.20 9.77 0.10
CA ILE A 61 -9.65 10.71 1.12
C ILE A 61 -8.48 11.59 1.59
N ALA A 62 -7.31 10.98 1.84
CA ALA A 62 -6.12 11.73 2.25
C ALA A 62 -5.63 12.72 1.18
N ILE A 63 -5.62 12.32 -0.10
CA ILE A 63 -5.28 13.23 -1.20
C ILE A 63 -6.32 14.35 -1.33
N ASP A 64 -7.60 14.04 -1.30
CA ASP A 64 -8.68 15.02 -1.38
C ASP A 64 -8.63 16.02 -0.21
N TRP A 65 -8.30 15.52 1.01
CA TRP A 65 -8.06 16.38 2.16
C TRP A 65 -6.92 17.38 1.88
N PHE A 66 -5.76 16.91 1.36
CA PHE A 66 -4.65 17.80 1.03
C PHE A 66 -5.03 18.80 -0.07
N MET A 67 -5.69 18.36 -1.11
CA MET A 67 -6.08 19.23 -2.25
C MET A 67 -6.94 20.41 -1.82
N LYS A 68 -7.69 20.26 -0.72
CA LYS A 68 -8.51 21.31 -0.11
C LYS A 68 -7.73 22.26 0.81
N GLN A 69 -6.46 21.93 1.17
CA GLN A 69 -5.61 22.84 1.93
C GLN A 69 -5.08 23.98 1.05
N SER A 70 -4.77 25.12 1.66
CA SER A 70 -4.15 26.27 0.98
C SER A 70 -2.62 26.16 0.89
N GLN A 71 -2.01 25.43 1.81
CA GLN A 71 -0.56 25.28 1.90
C GLN A 71 0.01 24.50 0.71
N ARG A 72 1.19 24.91 0.23
CA ARG A 72 1.87 24.30 -0.92
C ARG A 72 3.37 24.14 -0.63
N PRO A 73 4.08 23.28 -1.37
CA PRO A 73 5.51 23.07 -1.17
C PRO A 73 6.30 24.39 -1.27
N MET A 74 7.21 24.61 -0.34
CA MET A 74 8.11 25.76 -0.35
C MET A 74 9.42 25.48 -1.06
N GLN A 75 9.74 24.20 -1.30
CA GLN A 75 10.87 23.71 -2.09
C GLN A 75 10.53 22.35 -2.71
N GLY A 76 11.29 21.91 -3.74
CA GLY A 76 11.05 20.66 -4.43
C GLY A 76 9.70 20.59 -5.13
N LYS A 77 9.22 19.36 -5.31
CA LYS A 77 7.93 19.05 -5.95
C LYS A 77 7.11 18.12 -5.07
N LEU A 78 5.79 18.30 -5.10
CA LEU A 78 4.82 17.38 -4.51
C LEU A 78 3.82 16.95 -5.56
N SER A 79 3.79 15.66 -5.84
CA SER A 79 2.84 15.05 -6.77
C SER A 79 1.85 14.16 -6.06
N PHE A 80 0.61 14.23 -6.48
CA PHE A 80 -0.46 13.32 -6.08
C PHE A 80 -0.95 12.55 -7.29
N ALA A 81 -1.12 11.25 -7.15
CA ALA A 81 -1.57 10.38 -8.22
C ALA A 81 -2.65 9.41 -7.75
N PHE A 82 -3.83 9.50 -8.39
CA PHE A 82 -4.83 8.44 -8.31
C PHE A 82 -4.48 7.40 -9.37
N MET A 83 -4.11 6.19 -8.93
CA MET A 83 -3.49 5.19 -9.80
C MET A 83 -4.51 4.42 -10.63
N ASN A 84 -5.23 3.47 -10.06
CA ASN A 84 -6.20 2.62 -10.76
C ASN A 84 -7.60 3.26 -10.72
N VAL A 85 -7.73 4.36 -11.44
CA VAL A 85 -8.93 5.21 -11.45
C VAL A 85 -10.17 4.43 -11.90
N GLU A 86 -10.04 3.58 -12.91
CA GLU A 86 -11.16 2.82 -13.47
C GLU A 86 -11.75 1.86 -12.43
N ALA A 87 -10.90 1.13 -11.70
CA ALA A 87 -11.32 0.27 -10.61
C ALA A 87 -11.97 1.07 -9.46
N TYR A 88 -11.41 2.25 -9.12
CA TYR A 88 -11.96 3.10 -8.07
C TYR A 88 -13.35 3.66 -8.42
N LEU A 89 -13.53 4.13 -9.66
CA LEU A 89 -14.82 4.67 -10.12
C LEU A 89 -15.90 3.60 -10.26
N ALA A 90 -15.49 2.33 -10.36
CA ALA A 90 -16.41 1.19 -10.39
C ALA A 90 -16.81 0.71 -8.98
N PHE A 91 -16.39 1.38 -7.91
CA PHE A 91 -16.66 0.93 -6.55
C PHE A 91 -18.14 0.76 -6.27
N ASP A 92 -18.51 -0.44 -5.84
CA ASP A 92 -19.86 -0.80 -5.43
C ASP A 92 -19.86 -1.25 -3.96
N PRO A 93 -20.47 -0.49 -3.03
CA PRO A 93 -20.51 -0.83 -1.61
C PRO A 93 -21.27 -2.13 -1.30
N LYS A 94 -22.07 -2.64 -2.26
CA LYS A 94 -22.74 -3.94 -2.12
C LYS A 94 -21.80 -5.11 -2.46
N ASN A 95 -20.79 -4.87 -3.31
CA ASN A 95 -19.81 -5.85 -3.78
C ASN A 95 -18.39 -5.26 -3.73
N PRO A 96 -17.92 -4.73 -2.59
CA PRO A 96 -16.75 -3.86 -2.55
C PRO A 96 -15.44 -4.58 -2.89
N ASN A 97 -15.39 -5.92 -2.75
CA ASN A 97 -14.21 -6.70 -3.11
C ASN A 97 -13.97 -6.79 -4.61
N ARG A 98 -15.04 -6.71 -5.44
CA ARG A 98 -14.98 -6.86 -6.90
C ARG A 98 -14.26 -5.74 -7.60
N THR A 99 -14.09 -4.60 -6.95
CA THR A 99 -13.50 -3.41 -7.54
C THR A 99 -12.04 -3.19 -7.14
N ARG A 100 -11.37 -4.23 -6.61
CA ARG A 100 -9.96 -4.16 -6.30
C ARG A 100 -9.10 -3.86 -7.53
N TRP A 101 -9.39 -4.50 -8.65
CA TRP A 101 -8.85 -4.21 -9.99
C TRP A 101 -9.90 -4.51 -11.06
N VAL A 102 -9.64 -4.09 -12.29
CA VAL A 102 -10.51 -4.37 -13.44
C VAL A 102 -10.09 -5.68 -14.12
N GLU A 103 -8.81 -5.83 -14.50
CA GLU A 103 -8.31 -7.00 -15.21
C GLU A 103 -7.16 -7.72 -14.49
N GLU A 104 -6.25 -6.98 -13.83
CA GLU A 104 -5.12 -7.55 -13.09
C GLU A 104 -4.68 -6.66 -11.93
N ASP A 105 -3.92 -7.22 -10.97
CA ASP A 105 -3.44 -6.46 -9.82
C ASP A 105 -2.38 -5.42 -10.26
N PHE A 106 -2.72 -4.14 -10.22
CA PHE A 106 -1.86 -3.01 -10.55
C PHE A 106 -0.53 -3.04 -9.80
N ASN A 107 -0.55 -3.55 -8.56
CA ASN A 107 0.63 -3.62 -7.70
C ASN A 107 1.47 -4.91 -7.90
N ARG A 108 1.38 -5.53 -9.10
CA ARG A 108 2.23 -6.64 -9.56
C ARG A 108 2.97 -6.32 -10.86
N LEU A 109 2.79 -5.13 -11.41
CA LEU A 109 3.29 -4.74 -12.72
C LEU A 109 4.69 -4.11 -12.70
N TRP A 110 5.26 -3.83 -11.54
CA TRP A 110 6.42 -2.96 -11.38
C TRP A 110 7.77 -3.69 -11.40
N GLY A 111 7.78 -4.96 -11.79
CA GLY A 111 9.00 -5.75 -11.95
C GLY A 111 9.86 -5.29 -13.13
N PRO A 112 11.17 -5.61 -13.10
CA PRO A 112 12.08 -5.29 -14.20
C PRO A 112 11.57 -5.83 -15.54
N GLY A 113 11.49 -4.97 -16.55
CA GLY A 113 11.06 -5.33 -17.90
C GLY A 113 9.55 -5.55 -18.10
N VAL A 114 8.75 -5.63 -17.04
CA VAL A 114 7.30 -5.91 -17.14
C VAL A 114 6.58 -4.83 -17.94
N LEU A 115 6.78 -3.56 -17.62
CA LEU A 115 6.12 -2.44 -18.30
C LEU A 115 6.68 -2.17 -19.70
N GLN A 116 7.86 -2.70 -20.04
CA GLN A 116 8.49 -2.61 -21.36
C GLN A 116 8.17 -3.82 -22.25
N ASP A 117 7.50 -4.85 -21.73
CA ASP A 117 7.17 -6.06 -22.50
C ASP A 117 6.08 -5.77 -23.53
N SER A 118 6.47 -5.63 -24.78
CA SER A 118 5.56 -5.38 -25.92
C SER A 118 4.64 -6.56 -26.25
N GLY A 119 5.00 -7.77 -25.81
CA GLY A 119 4.21 -8.99 -26.01
C GLY A 119 3.13 -9.21 -24.94
N ARG A 120 3.17 -8.45 -23.86
CA ARG A 120 2.20 -8.56 -22.76
C ARG A 120 0.81 -8.06 -23.19
N LYS A 121 -0.24 -8.72 -22.68
CA LYS A 121 -1.62 -8.24 -22.81
C LYS A 121 -1.71 -6.81 -22.25
N LYS A 122 -2.27 -5.91 -23.01
CA LYS A 122 -2.48 -4.51 -22.61
C LYS A 122 -3.80 -4.40 -21.83
N THR A 123 -3.77 -4.82 -20.58
CA THR A 123 -4.87 -4.62 -19.62
C THR A 123 -5.02 -3.13 -19.31
N CYS A 124 -6.17 -2.73 -18.74
CA CYS A 124 -6.35 -1.33 -18.33
C CYS A 124 -5.31 -0.92 -17.27
N GLU A 125 -4.96 -1.82 -16.34
CA GLU A 125 -3.92 -1.59 -15.35
C GLU A 125 -2.53 -1.45 -15.98
N PHE A 126 -2.19 -2.31 -16.96
CA PHE A 126 -0.92 -2.22 -17.66
C PHE A 126 -0.79 -0.90 -18.46
N VAL A 127 -1.86 -0.50 -19.16
CA VAL A 127 -1.88 0.78 -19.89
C VAL A 127 -1.71 1.94 -18.90
N ARG A 128 -2.49 1.93 -17.81
CA ARG A 128 -2.42 2.97 -16.80
C ARG A 128 -1.04 3.03 -16.10
N ALA A 129 -0.44 1.88 -15.79
CA ALA A 129 0.90 1.84 -15.19
C ALA A 129 1.96 2.46 -16.11
N ASN A 130 1.86 2.23 -17.43
CA ASN A 130 2.74 2.89 -18.41
C ASN A 130 2.52 4.41 -18.50
N GLU A 131 1.27 4.89 -18.41
CA GLU A 131 0.98 6.33 -18.38
C GLU A 131 1.62 7.01 -17.17
N VAL A 132 1.55 6.40 -15.98
CA VAL A 132 2.06 6.99 -14.74
C VAL A 132 3.54 6.70 -14.49
N LEU A 133 4.15 5.78 -15.24
CA LEU A 133 5.55 5.40 -15.12
C LEU A 133 6.53 6.60 -15.05
N PRO A 134 6.39 7.63 -15.90
CA PRO A 134 7.31 8.78 -15.85
C PRO A 134 7.32 9.49 -14.50
N ILE A 135 6.16 9.71 -13.89
CA ILE A 135 6.07 10.40 -12.59
C ILE A 135 6.61 9.54 -11.45
N VAL A 136 6.35 8.22 -11.49
CA VAL A 136 6.90 7.27 -10.51
C VAL A 136 8.42 7.18 -10.64
N ALA A 137 8.93 7.14 -11.87
CA ALA A 137 10.37 7.07 -12.13
C ALA A 137 11.12 8.36 -11.74
N GLU A 138 10.48 9.54 -11.85
CA GLU A 138 11.05 10.83 -11.46
C GLU A 138 11.11 10.99 -9.94
N ALA A 139 10.14 10.46 -9.17
CA ALA A 139 10.03 10.67 -7.75
C ALA A 139 11.29 10.24 -6.99
N ASP A 140 11.72 11.06 -6.00
CA ASP A 140 12.78 10.75 -5.05
C ASP A 140 12.21 9.99 -3.84
N LEU A 141 11.01 10.38 -3.40
CA LEU A 141 10.30 9.78 -2.28
C LEU A 141 8.89 9.38 -2.70
N LEU A 142 8.48 8.15 -2.37
CA LEU A 142 7.14 7.64 -2.64
C LEU A 142 6.44 7.22 -1.34
N LEU A 143 5.24 7.75 -1.12
CA LEU A 143 4.26 7.20 -0.17
C LEU A 143 3.13 6.53 -0.95
N ASP A 144 2.99 5.22 -0.81
CA ASP A 144 1.93 4.43 -1.43
C ASP A 144 0.87 4.07 -0.38
N ILE A 145 -0.33 4.64 -0.48
CA ILE A 145 -1.37 4.53 0.56
C ILE A 145 -2.32 3.41 0.20
N HIS A 146 -2.37 2.41 1.09
CA HIS A 146 -3.18 1.21 1.01
C HIS A 146 -3.99 0.96 2.27
N SER A 147 -4.80 -0.08 2.26
CA SER A 147 -5.49 -0.63 3.41
C SER A 147 -5.61 -2.15 3.29
N MET A 148 -6.11 -2.81 4.33
CA MET A 148 -6.12 -4.26 4.43
C MET A 148 -7.52 -4.85 4.36
N GLN A 149 -7.60 -6.08 3.89
CA GLN A 149 -8.85 -6.84 3.74
C GLN A 149 -9.51 -7.20 5.08
N LYS A 150 -8.68 -7.67 6.03
CA LYS A 150 -9.11 -8.03 7.40
C LYS A 150 -8.80 -6.89 8.36
N PRO A 151 -9.58 -6.72 9.43
CA PRO A 151 -9.22 -5.83 10.52
C PRO A 151 -7.82 -6.18 11.05
N CYS A 152 -6.98 -5.18 11.12
CA CYS A 152 -5.60 -5.30 11.61
C CYS A 152 -5.12 -3.92 12.02
N VAL A 153 -4.25 -3.86 13.01
CA VAL A 153 -3.56 -2.60 13.34
C VAL A 153 -2.78 -2.10 12.12
N PRO A 154 -2.74 -0.78 11.89
CA PRO A 154 -2.00 -0.21 10.77
C PRO A 154 -0.53 -0.60 10.78
N LEU A 155 0.06 -0.72 9.59
CA LEU A 155 1.47 -1.07 9.45
C LEU A 155 2.12 -0.39 8.23
N MET A 156 3.46 -0.31 8.24
CA MET A 156 4.25 0.14 7.09
C MET A 156 5.02 -1.02 6.46
N MET A 157 5.09 -1.03 5.14
CA MET A 157 5.95 -1.91 4.35
C MET A 157 7.17 -1.11 3.87
N ALA A 158 8.36 -1.46 4.37
CA ALA A 158 9.59 -0.70 4.11
C ALA A 158 10.52 -1.34 3.06
N GLY A 159 10.12 -2.49 2.46
CA GLY A 159 10.97 -3.27 1.56
C GLY A 159 12.15 -3.89 2.27
N MET A 160 13.13 -4.41 1.49
CA MET A 160 14.23 -5.21 2.02
C MET A 160 15.46 -4.40 2.43
N VAL A 161 15.57 -3.15 2.00
CA VAL A 161 16.77 -2.31 2.23
C VAL A 161 16.59 -1.42 3.46
N ASP A 162 17.69 -1.20 4.21
CA ASP A 162 17.67 -0.50 5.49
C ASP A 162 17.15 0.92 5.39
N LYS A 163 17.41 1.62 4.28
CA LYS A 163 16.91 2.99 4.07
C LYS A 163 15.39 3.10 4.20
N GLY A 164 14.62 2.06 3.85
CA GLY A 164 13.17 2.06 4.04
C GLY A 164 12.79 2.04 5.52
N ARG A 165 13.48 1.25 6.36
CA ARG A 165 13.27 1.25 7.81
C ARG A 165 13.64 2.60 8.45
N GLU A 166 14.74 3.19 8.01
CA GLU A 166 15.16 4.51 8.49
C GLU A 166 14.14 5.59 8.11
N LEU A 167 13.58 5.52 6.90
CA LEU A 167 12.50 6.42 6.48
C LEU A 167 11.25 6.23 7.35
N ALA A 168 10.85 4.98 7.63
CA ALA A 168 9.70 4.71 8.51
C ALA A 168 9.91 5.27 9.94
N LYS A 169 11.12 5.13 10.49
CA LYS A 169 11.48 5.77 11.78
C LYS A 169 11.37 7.29 11.71
N ALA A 170 11.89 7.89 10.65
CA ALA A 170 11.90 9.35 10.49
C ALA A 170 10.49 9.93 10.30
N VAL A 171 9.60 9.23 9.59
CA VAL A 171 8.18 9.59 9.46
C VAL A 171 7.47 9.58 10.82
N GLY A 172 7.88 8.70 11.72
CA GLY A 172 7.47 8.74 13.12
C GLY A 172 6.02 8.37 13.38
N MET A 173 5.43 7.50 12.53
CA MET A 173 4.17 6.85 12.86
C MET A 173 4.41 5.76 13.91
N ASN A 174 3.60 5.77 14.98
CA ASN A 174 3.65 4.74 16.01
C ASN A 174 2.96 3.46 15.53
N MET A 175 3.53 2.80 14.52
CA MET A 175 3.02 1.56 13.96
C MET A 175 4.16 0.60 13.61
N SER A 176 3.83 -0.68 13.49
CA SER A 176 4.78 -1.71 13.12
C SER A 176 5.28 -1.52 11.69
N THR A 177 6.57 -1.72 11.47
CA THR A 177 7.21 -1.65 10.14
C THR A 177 7.67 -3.02 9.72
N ILE A 178 7.26 -3.44 8.53
CA ILE A 178 7.51 -4.76 7.96
C ILE A 178 8.57 -4.64 6.86
N THR A 179 9.64 -5.41 7.00
CA THR A 179 10.62 -5.65 5.94
C THR A 179 10.20 -6.89 5.15
N ASP A 180 9.90 -6.74 3.86
CA ASP A 180 9.31 -7.78 3.01
C ASP A 180 9.83 -7.69 1.57
N SER A 181 10.14 -8.84 0.97
CA SER A 181 10.58 -8.95 -0.42
C SER A 181 9.45 -8.87 -1.46
N GLY A 182 8.20 -8.74 -1.02
CA GLY A 182 7.03 -8.66 -1.90
C GLY A 182 6.40 -10.02 -2.20
N HIS A 183 5.78 -10.12 -3.37
CA HIS A 183 4.99 -11.26 -3.83
C HIS A 183 5.67 -12.00 -4.98
N LYS A 184 5.46 -13.32 -5.08
CA LYS A 184 5.91 -14.12 -6.25
C LYS A 184 5.18 -13.72 -7.53
N GLU A 185 3.96 -13.21 -7.41
CA GLU A 185 3.10 -12.80 -8.54
C GLU A 185 3.61 -11.56 -9.26
N GLY A 186 4.48 -10.76 -8.65
CA GLY A 186 5.05 -9.57 -9.23
C GLY A 186 5.46 -8.53 -8.20
N MET A 187 6.21 -7.55 -8.66
CA MET A 187 6.78 -6.49 -7.82
C MET A 187 5.78 -5.36 -7.59
N ARG A 188 5.76 -4.84 -6.37
CA ARG A 188 4.96 -3.65 -5.99
C ARG A 188 5.62 -2.37 -6.48
N MET A 189 4.82 -1.31 -6.67
CA MET A 189 5.31 0.02 -7.04
C MET A 189 6.33 0.58 -6.04
N ARG A 190 6.12 0.37 -4.73
CA ARG A 190 7.07 0.79 -3.70
C ARG A 190 8.44 0.12 -3.81
N ASP A 191 8.55 -1.02 -4.50
CA ASP A 191 9.82 -1.75 -4.70
C ASP A 191 10.47 -1.42 -6.07
N PHE A 192 9.82 -0.57 -6.88
CA PHE A 192 10.25 -0.25 -8.24
C PHE A 192 11.61 0.46 -8.27
N ASN A 193 12.50 -0.04 -9.16
CA ASN A 193 13.76 0.61 -9.52
C ASN A 193 14.57 1.12 -8.31
N GLY A 194 14.95 2.39 -8.30
CA GLY A 194 15.78 3.01 -7.27
C GLY A 194 15.21 2.96 -5.85
N PHE A 195 13.90 2.72 -5.67
CA PHE A 195 13.31 2.59 -4.34
C PHE A 195 13.83 1.34 -3.60
N SER A 196 14.09 0.24 -4.31
CA SER A 196 14.64 -0.99 -3.75
C SER A 196 16.16 -1.14 -3.91
N ASP A 197 16.83 -0.24 -4.62
CA ASP A 197 18.28 -0.23 -4.81
C ASP A 197 18.99 0.41 -3.60
N PRO A 198 19.84 -0.31 -2.86
CA PRO A 198 20.53 0.23 -1.68
C PRO A 198 21.50 1.38 -2.03
N SER A 199 21.99 1.45 -3.27
CA SER A 199 22.89 2.51 -3.74
C SER A 199 22.18 3.80 -4.15
N SER A 200 20.87 3.73 -4.39
CA SER A 200 20.04 4.86 -4.79
C SER A 200 19.59 5.68 -3.59
N LYS A 201 19.52 7.01 -3.77
CA LYS A 201 18.93 7.93 -2.78
C LYS A 201 17.39 7.87 -2.76
N LYS A 202 16.76 7.36 -3.81
CA LYS A 202 15.31 7.20 -3.87
C LYS A 202 14.82 6.26 -2.77
N ASN A 203 13.67 6.56 -2.17
CA ASN A 203 13.13 5.75 -1.09
C ASN A 203 11.60 5.72 -1.14
N ALA A 204 11.00 4.67 -0.57
CA ALA A 204 9.56 4.52 -0.59
C ALA A 204 9.04 3.81 0.66
N LEU A 205 7.83 4.18 1.06
CA LEU A 205 7.02 3.45 2.03
C LEU A 205 5.66 3.13 1.42
N LEU A 206 5.13 1.96 1.76
CA LEU A 206 3.73 1.65 1.58
C LEU A 206 3.10 1.58 2.97
N VAL A 207 1.98 2.26 3.18
CA VAL A 207 1.22 2.19 4.42
C VAL A 207 -0.06 1.40 4.21
N GLU A 208 -0.34 0.49 5.14
CA GLU A 208 -1.59 -0.24 5.27
C GLU A 208 -2.38 0.40 6.43
N CYS A 209 -3.41 1.17 6.11
CA CYS A 209 -4.07 2.09 7.05
C CYS A 209 -5.08 1.42 8.00
N GLY A 210 -5.19 0.11 8.02
CA GLY A 210 -6.23 -0.64 8.74
C GLY A 210 -7.18 -1.34 7.78
N GLN A 211 -8.36 -1.74 8.21
CA GLN A 211 -9.32 -2.41 7.34
C GLN A 211 -9.84 -1.44 6.28
N HIS A 212 -10.08 -1.92 5.04
CA HIS A 212 -10.39 -1.11 3.86
C HIS A 212 -11.44 -0.01 4.09
N TRP A 213 -12.45 -0.30 4.90
CA TRP A 213 -13.65 0.55 5.01
C TRP A 213 -13.93 1.02 6.43
N GLU A 214 -13.04 0.76 7.40
CA GLU A 214 -13.12 1.30 8.74
C GLU A 214 -12.87 2.81 8.76
N LYS A 215 -13.61 3.53 9.57
CA LYS A 215 -13.45 4.99 9.74
C LYS A 215 -12.01 5.38 10.16
N SER A 216 -11.38 4.54 10.98
CA SER A 216 -10.00 4.74 11.44
C SER A 216 -8.97 4.75 10.31
N SER A 217 -9.23 4.05 9.19
CA SER A 217 -8.30 4.01 8.06
C SER A 217 -8.12 5.38 7.38
N GLU A 218 -9.16 6.21 7.38
CA GLU A 218 -9.12 7.59 6.89
C GLU A 218 -8.16 8.44 7.74
N GLU A 219 -8.29 8.37 9.07
CA GLU A 219 -7.46 9.14 10.01
C GLU A 219 -5.98 8.75 9.86
N VAL A 220 -5.70 7.45 9.78
CA VAL A 220 -4.35 6.93 9.59
C VAL A 220 -3.75 7.38 8.26
N ALA A 221 -4.53 7.37 7.17
CA ALA A 221 -4.08 7.80 5.85
C ALA A 221 -3.69 9.28 5.84
N ILE A 222 -4.52 10.15 6.43
CA ILE A 222 -4.26 11.60 6.51
C ILE A 222 -3.04 11.86 7.41
N GLU A 223 -2.96 11.25 8.60
CA GLU A 223 -1.83 11.43 9.50
C GLU A 223 -0.51 10.98 8.85
N THR A 224 -0.52 9.81 8.19
CA THR A 224 0.67 9.31 7.49
C THR A 224 1.11 10.25 6.37
N LEU A 225 0.16 10.74 5.57
CA LEU A 225 0.43 11.72 4.52
C LEU A 225 1.10 12.98 5.09
N ILE A 226 0.54 13.56 6.14
CA ILE A 226 1.09 14.77 6.78
C ILE A 226 2.52 14.52 7.26
N ARG A 227 2.75 13.45 8.05
CA ARG A 227 4.07 13.12 8.61
C ARG A 227 5.09 12.83 7.52
N PHE A 228 4.71 12.10 6.46
CA PHE A 228 5.59 11.78 5.35
C PHE A 228 6.04 13.04 4.61
N ILE A 229 5.10 13.93 4.26
CA ILE A 229 5.40 15.19 3.58
C ILE A 229 6.25 16.10 4.48
N ARG A 230 5.95 16.21 5.75
CA ARG A 230 6.77 16.97 6.71
C ARG A 230 8.19 16.44 6.79
N ASN A 231 8.36 15.12 6.92
CA ASN A 231 9.68 14.48 6.96
C ASN A 231 10.50 14.73 5.69
N SER A 232 9.89 14.94 4.54
CA SER A 232 10.60 15.27 3.30
C SER A 232 11.18 16.68 3.27
N GLY A 233 10.78 17.56 4.17
CA GLY A 233 11.24 18.95 4.28
C GLY A 233 10.71 19.87 3.20
N ILE A 234 9.73 19.45 2.38
CA ILE A 234 9.22 20.30 1.29
C ILE A 234 8.14 21.29 1.72
N MET A 235 7.54 21.10 2.91
CA MET A 235 6.49 21.97 3.45
C MET A 235 7.01 22.84 4.60
N GLN A 236 6.21 23.84 4.97
CA GLN A 236 6.45 24.63 6.17
C GLN A 236 6.38 23.76 7.43
N ASP A 237 7.10 24.16 8.47
CA ASP A 237 7.20 23.38 9.73
C ASP A 237 5.87 23.25 10.48
N ASP A 238 4.94 24.15 10.25
CA ASP A 238 3.59 24.15 10.86
C ASP A 238 2.56 23.31 10.08
N PHE A 239 2.90 22.82 8.88
CA PHE A 239 1.95 22.05 8.06
C PHE A 239 1.34 20.88 8.83
N GLY A 240 0.01 20.89 8.97
CA GLY A 240 -0.78 19.82 9.59
C GLY A 240 -0.58 19.63 11.08
N LEU A 241 0.12 20.53 11.81
CA LEU A 241 0.36 20.39 13.26
C LEU A 241 -0.94 20.31 14.07
N GLU A 242 -1.95 21.09 13.72
CA GLU A 242 -3.26 21.03 14.38
C GLU A 242 -3.91 19.65 14.27
N TYR A 243 -3.73 18.98 13.12
CA TYR A 243 -4.22 17.62 12.90
C TYR A 243 -3.43 16.60 13.72
N LEU A 244 -2.10 16.70 13.72
CA LEU A 244 -1.21 15.79 14.45
C LEU A 244 -1.36 15.88 15.96
N SER A 245 -1.70 17.05 16.50
CA SER A 245 -1.90 17.24 17.95
C SER A 245 -3.09 16.44 18.51
N GLN A 246 -4.00 16.00 17.64
CA GLN A 246 -5.16 15.19 17.98
C GLN A 246 -4.90 13.69 17.91
N SER A 247 -3.75 13.27 17.40
CA SER A 247 -3.41 11.86 17.28
C SER A 247 -3.32 11.19 18.66
N LYS A 248 -4.10 10.13 18.85
CA LYS A 248 -4.16 9.34 20.09
C LYS A 248 -3.32 8.08 20.03
N ASN A 249 -2.63 7.83 18.92
CA ASN A 249 -1.86 6.60 18.74
C ASN A 249 -0.65 6.57 19.68
N LYS A 250 -0.67 5.66 20.66
CA LYS A 250 0.38 5.43 21.67
C LYS A 250 1.13 4.10 21.44
N GLU A 251 0.90 3.41 20.33
CA GLU A 251 1.61 2.17 20.04
C GLU A 251 3.11 2.43 19.91
N GLN A 252 3.91 1.43 20.28
CA GLN A 252 5.35 1.49 20.05
C GLN A 252 5.67 1.02 18.64
N MET A 253 6.57 1.74 17.97
CA MET A 253 7.11 1.29 16.70
C MET A 253 7.90 0.00 16.90
N ARG A 254 7.52 -1.06 16.18
CA ARG A 254 8.20 -2.35 16.17
C ARG A 254 8.60 -2.71 14.74
N PHE A 255 9.68 -3.45 14.62
CA PHE A 255 10.20 -3.87 13.32
C PHE A 255 10.12 -5.38 13.21
N PHE A 256 9.66 -5.86 12.05
CA PHE A 256 9.56 -7.27 11.74
C PHE A 256 10.15 -7.56 10.37
N LYS A 257 10.78 -8.72 10.23
CA LYS A 257 11.27 -9.21 8.94
C LYS A 257 10.48 -10.42 8.51
N VAL A 258 9.90 -10.36 7.32
CA VAL A 258 9.30 -11.53 6.67
C VAL A 258 10.41 -12.44 6.19
N GLY A 259 10.48 -13.64 6.74
CA GLY A 259 11.41 -14.65 6.30
C GLY A 259 10.78 -15.67 5.34
N MET A 260 9.44 -15.77 5.34
CA MET A 260 8.71 -16.68 4.45
C MET A 260 7.35 -16.11 4.08
N ALA A 261 6.99 -16.15 2.80
CA ALA A 261 5.63 -15.95 2.31
C ALA A 261 5.04 -17.34 1.97
N VAL A 262 3.91 -17.67 2.57
CA VAL A 262 3.16 -18.90 2.25
C VAL A 262 2.37 -18.66 0.98
N THR A 263 2.82 -19.22 -0.14
CA THR A 263 2.09 -19.20 -1.40
C THR A 263 1.23 -20.42 -1.51
N ILE A 264 -0.06 -20.26 -1.74
CA ILE A 264 -1.04 -21.33 -1.90
C ILE A 264 -0.71 -22.14 -3.15
N LYS A 265 -0.63 -23.47 -3.04
CA LYS A 265 -0.30 -24.38 -4.12
C LYS A 265 -1.54 -25.05 -4.72
N THR A 266 -2.53 -25.33 -3.87
CA THR A 266 -3.73 -26.08 -4.24
C THR A 266 -5.01 -25.31 -3.91
N ASP A 267 -6.14 -25.74 -4.47
CA ASP A 267 -7.48 -25.25 -4.13
C ASP A 267 -8.02 -25.78 -2.77
N GLN A 268 -7.24 -26.60 -2.09
CA GLN A 268 -7.57 -27.21 -0.80
C GLN A 268 -6.85 -26.53 0.37
N PHE A 269 -6.31 -25.33 0.17
CA PHE A 269 -5.69 -24.59 1.25
C PHE A 269 -6.72 -24.21 2.32
N VAL A 270 -6.39 -24.49 3.59
CA VAL A 270 -7.23 -24.10 4.74
C VAL A 270 -6.37 -23.69 5.92
N PHE A 271 -6.69 -22.57 6.55
CA PHE A 271 -6.11 -22.20 7.84
C PHE A 271 -6.64 -23.09 8.98
N SER A 272 -5.80 -23.40 9.97
CA SER A 272 -6.21 -24.21 11.15
C SER A 272 -7.21 -23.49 12.08
N LYS A 273 -7.23 -22.15 12.02
CA LYS A 273 -8.22 -21.27 12.69
C LYS A 273 -8.29 -19.92 11.98
N ASP A 274 -9.17 -19.01 12.39
CA ASP A 274 -9.23 -17.64 11.90
C ASP A 274 -8.08 -16.80 12.49
N TRP A 275 -6.90 -16.87 11.83
CA TRP A 275 -5.73 -16.13 12.22
C TRP A 275 -5.89 -14.62 12.00
N GLN A 276 -5.32 -13.83 12.93
CA GLN A 276 -5.28 -12.38 12.83
C GLN A 276 -3.87 -11.88 12.51
N GLY A 277 -3.80 -10.68 11.94
CA GLY A 277 -2.52 -10.00 11.79
C GLY A 277 -1.86 -9.77 13.15
N PHE A 278 -0.55 -9.97 13.21
CA PHE A 278 0.28 -9.92 14.42
C PHE A 278 -0.01 -10.99 15.47
N ASP A 279 -0.73 -12.08 15.14
CA ASP A 279 -0.72 -13.27 16.00
C ASP A 279 0.72 -13.79 16.16
N HIS A 280 1.12 -14.04 17.42
CA HIS A 280 2.42 -14.58 17.78
C HIS A 280 2.30 -16.07 18.05
N LEU A 281 3.09 -16.88 17.36
CA LEU A 281 3.06 -18.33 17.44
C LEU A 281 4.42 -18.89 17.89
N ALA A 282 4.36 -19.91 18.75
CA ALA A 282 5.52 -20.74 19.03
C ALA A 282 5.96 -21.51 17.77
N LYS A 283 7.25 -21.75 17.63
CA LYS A 283 7.79 -22.59 16.55
C LYS A 283 7.10 -23.95 16.52
N GLY A 284 6.74 -24.42 15.33
CA GLY A 284 6.05 -25.70 15.12
C GLY A 284 4.53 -25.63 15.25
N THR A 285 3.93 -24.48 15.61
CA THR A 285 2.47 -24.32 15.62
C THR A 285 1.90 -24.51 14.21
N LEU A 286 0.83 -25.31 14.08
CA LEU A 286 0.13 -25.52 12.81
C LEU A 286 -0.63 -24.26 12.42
N ILE A 287 -0.24 -23.67 11.28
CA ILE A 287 -0.90 -22.48 10.70
C ILE A 287 -2.06 -22.91 9.81
N GLY A 288 -1.91 -23.97 9.04
CA GLY A 288 -2.91 -24.47 8.12
C GLY A 288 -2.38 -25.68 7.35
N ASN A 289 -3.16 -26.13 6.37
CA ASN A 289 -2.77 -27.18 5.43
C ASN A 289 -2.99 -26.70 3.99
N ASP A 290 -2.15 -27.13 3.08
CA ASP A 290 -2.31 -26.95 1.63
C ASP A 290 -2.43 -28.34 0.99
N GLY A 291 -3.67 -28.84 0.86
CA GLY A 291 -3.92 -30.24 0.69
C GLY A 291 -3.45 -31.04 1.91
N ASP A 292 -2.61 -32.05 1.70
CA ASP A 292 -2.03 -32.89 2.76
C ASP A 292 -0.76 -32.29 3.37
N GLU A 293 -0.24 -31.17 2.87
CA GLU A 293 1.00 -30.56 3.34
C GLU A 293 0.73 -29.61 4.51
N PRO A 294 1.21 -29.90 5.75
CA PRO A 294 1.04 -29.00 6.88
C PRO A 294 1.99 -27.80 6.78
N ILE A 295 1.46 -26.61 7.10
CA ILE A 295 2.21 -25.37 7.15
C ILE A 295 2.44 -25.02 8.62
N LEU A 296 3.70 -25.09 9.05
CA LEU A 296 4.10 -24.87 10.44
C LEU A 296 4.82 -23.53 10.61
N ALA A 297 4.68 -22.94 11.79
CA ALA A 297 5.41 -21.74 12.20
C ALA A 297 6.93 -22.02 12.26
N PRO A 298 7.78 -21.33 11.46
CA PRO A 298 9.20 -21.66 11.37
C PRO A 298 10.08 -20.97 12.42
N TYR A 299 9.62 -19.89 13.05
CA TYR A 299 10.42 -19.03 13.95
C TYR A 299 9.90 -19.08 15.39
N GLU A 300 10.71 -18.56 16.34
CA GLU A 300 10.35 -18.39 17.75
C GLU A 300 10.58 -16.94 18.20
N PRO A 301 9.52 -16.09 18.29
CA PRO A 301 8.17 -16.34 17.79
C PRO A 301 8.05 -16.20 16.28
N THR A 302 7.07 -16.88 15.68
CA THR A 302 6.56 -16.54 14.35
C THR A 302 5.43 -15.53 14.48
N VAL A 303 5.50 -14.42 13.73
CA VAL A 303 4.48 -13.39 13.70
C VAL A 303 3.76 -13.41 12.36
N LEU A 304 2.44 -13.52 12.37
CA LEU A 304 1.64 -13.58 11.16
C LEU A 304 1.39 -12.16 10.63
N ILE A 305 1.69 -11.93 9.35
CA ILE A 305 1.45 -10.64 8.71
C ILE A 305 0.44 -10.83 7.60
N MET A 306 -0.69 -10.12 7.72
CA MET A 306 -1.76 -10.02 6.71
C MET A 306 -2.26 -11.39 6.23
N PRO A 307 -2.79 -12.27 7.10
CA PRO A 307 -3.47 -13.48 6.66
C PRO A 307 -4.67 -13.11 5.79
N THR A 308 -4.77 -13.71 4.59
CA THR A 308 -5.80 -13.36 3.60
C THR A 308 -7.04 -14.25 3.71
N LYS A 309 -8.18 -13.76 3.23
CA LYS A 309 -9.39 -14.57 2.94
C LYS A 309 -9.43 -15.07 1.49
N ARG A 310 -8.57 -14.57 0.63
CA ARG A 310 -8.45 -14.99 -0.78
C ARG A 310 -7.57 -16.23 -0.89
N LEU A 311 -8.16 -17.39 -0.69
CA LEU A 311 -7.46 -18.68 -0.66
C LEU A 311 -7.45 -19.34 -2.04
N PHE A 312 -6.77 -18.73 -3.01
CA PHE A 312 -6.64 -19.25 -4.38
C PHE A 312 -5.19 -19.63 -4.69
N PRO A 313 -4.96 -20.71 -5.46
CA PRO A 313 -3.61 -21.10 -5.89
C PRO A 313 -2.85 -19.94 -6.54
N GLY A 314 -1.57 -19.84 -6.18
CA GLY A 314 -0.68 -18.75 -6.62
C GLY A 314 -0.66 -17.55 -5.71
N LEU A 315 -1.73 -17.27 -4.93
CA LEU A 315 -1.78 -16.12 -4.04
C LEU A 315 -1.00 -16.37 -2.73
N THR A 316 -0.56 -15.30 -2.08
CA THR A 316 0.04 -15.37 -0.73
C THR A 316 -1.06 -15.53 0.32
N ALA A 317 -1.07 -16.65 1.05
CA ALA A 317 -2.00 -16.88 2.17
C ALA A 317 -1.66 -15.99 3.38
N VAL A 318 -0.39 -15.96 3.78
CA VAL A 318 0.11 -15.21 4.94
C VAL A 318 1.63 -15.04 4.82
N ARG A 319 2.16 -13.98 5.42
CA ARG A 319 3.61 -13.81 5.60
C ARG A 319 4.00 -14.20 7.01
N LEU A 320 5.07 -14.97 7.12
CA LEU A 320 5.65 -15.45 8.38
C LEU A 320 6.87 -14.59 8.69
N ALA A 321 6.75 -13.78 9.72
CA ALA A 321 7.76 -12.81 10.13
C ALA A 321 8.33 -13.14 11.51
N TYR A 322 9.43 -12.47 11.85
CA TYR A 322 10.03 -12.47 13.18
C TYR A 322 10.45 -11.05 13.56
N PRO A 323 10.51 -10.70 14.86
CA PRO A 323 10.99 -9.40 15.33
C PRO A 323 12.45 -9.15 14.94
N LEU A 324 12.78 -7.86 14.65
CA LEU A 324 14.15 -7.38 14.40
C LEU A 324 14.73 -6.71 15.65
#